data_de81eb99cc747239e7c8dd395efecc97
#
_entry.id   de81eb99cc747239e7c8dd395efecc97
#
_cell.length_a   1.000
_cell.length_b   1.000
_cell.length_c   1.000
_cell.angle_alpha   90.00
_cell.angle_beta   90.00
_cell.angle_gamma   90.00
#
_symmetry.space_group_name_H-M   'P 1'
#
loop_
_entity.id
_entity.type
_entity.pdbx_description
1 polymer ?
#
loop_
_entity_poly.entity_id
_entity_poly.type
_entity_poly.pdbx_seq_one_letter_code
_entity_poly.pdbx_strand_id
1 'polypeptide(L)'
;PTSVTFKAGESVAPIVITYNYSEEAFPFEEYFPITISLAGKEYNTPYVSTSYSFKAGIPAPYKKIGTAMFQDNALFGVACEVNILQNELPGKENYYRLENPYALSAKKKGEQLAYEPDPYLQFFIAKKGDVINDQTLSKDDLVFFSQCNTGVDMGLGGATYIDHPSALTLGQTENTWLYNKVLHRNEDGSLAALQ
;
A
#
# COMPACT_ATOMS: atom_id res chain seq x y z
N PRO A 1 -5.12 28.62 -7.80
CA PRO A 1 -4.45 29.92 -7.77
C PRO A 1 -2.95 29.74 -7.82
N THR A 2 -2.25 30.63 -8.52
CA THR A 2 -0.79 30.63 -8.59
C THR A 2 -0.14 31.38 -7.41
N SER A 3 -0.92 32.15 -6.68
CA SER A 3 -0.48 32.86 -5.47
C SER A 3 -1.66 33.18 -4.56
N VAL A 4 -1.36 33.38 -3.29
CA VAL A 4 -2.29 33.84 -2.26
C VAL A 4 -1.64 34.98 -1.53
N THR A 5 -2.39 36.05 -1.27
CA THR A 5 -1.91 37.23 -0.57
C THR A 5 -2.53 37.29 0.82
N PHE A 6 -1.70 37.45 1.84
CA PHE A 6 -2.18 37.77 3.20
C PHE A 6 -2.68 39.20 3.23
N LYS A 7 -3.88 39.42 3.78
CA LYS A 7 -4.35 40.77 4.04
C LYS A 7 -3.61 41.38 5.23
N ALA A 8 -3.54 42.69 5.26
CA ALA A 8 -2.90 43.40 6.37
C ALA A 8 -3.56 43.01 7.72
N GLY A 9 -2.74 42.53 8.65
CA GLY A 9 -3.19 42.05 9.96
C GLY A 9 -3.68 40.59 10.01
N GLU A 10 -3.71 39.86 8.91
CA GLU A 10 -4.05 38.44 8.89
C GLU A 10 -2.78 37.58 8.95
N SER A 11 -2.79 36.56 9.81
CA SER A 11 -1.72 35.57 9.94
C SER A 11 -2.03 34.24 9.24
N VAL A 12 -3.25 34.08 8.71
CA VAL A 12 -3.72 32.89 8.03
C VAL A 12 -4.38 33.26 6.71
N ALA A 13 -3.97 32.60 5.63
CA ALA A 13 -4.62 32.72 4.33
C ALA A 13 -4.97 31.32 3.82
N PRO A 14 -6.24 30.97 3.61
CA PRO A 14 -6.65 29.67 3.11
C PRO A 14 -6.27 29.51 1.64
N ILE A 15 -5.71 28.36 1.30
CA ILE A 15 -5.44 27.96 -0.08
C ILE A 15 -6.43 26.87 -0.44
N VAL A 16 -7.30 27.17 -1.43
CA VAL A 16 -8.21 26.18 -1.97
C VAL A 16 -7.71 25.77 -3.36
N ILE A 17 -7.36 24.50 -3.47
CA ILE A 17 -6.96 23.90 -4.73
C ILE A 17 -8.16 23.12 -5.28
N THR A 18 -8.70 23.59 -6.42
CA THR A 18 -9.79 22.89 -7.11
C THR A 18 -9.20 22.26 -8.37
N TYR A 19 -9.48 20.99 -8.58
CA TYR A 19 -9.13 20.28 -9.80
C TYR A 19 -10.38 19.64 -10.40
N ASN A 20 -10.44 19.61 -11.73
CA ASN A 20 -11.50 18.91 -12.45
C ASN A 20 -11.12 17.44 -12.50
N TYR A 21 -11.91 16.62 -11.82
CA TYR A 21 -11.68 15.18 -11.81
C TYR A 21 -12.09 14.58 -13.16
N SER A 22 -11.20 13.77 -13.73
CA SER A 22 -11.56 12.72 -14.68
C SER A 22 -10.70 11.49 -14.34
N GLU A 23 -11.26 10.31 -14.48
CA GLU A 23 -10.55 9.06 -14.20
C GLU A 23 -9.30 8.90 -15.09
N GLU A 24 -9.36 9.42 -16.32
CA GLU A 24 -8.22 9.44 -17.24
C GLU A 24 -7.09 10.38 -16.79
N ALA A 25 -7.43 11.55 -16.23
CA ALA A 25 -6.45 12.53 -15.77
C ALA A 25 -5.92 12.27 -14.35
N PHE A 26 -6.73 11.58 -13.52
CA PHE A 26 -6.42 11.27 -12.12
C PHE A 26 -6.79 9.81 -11.82
N PRO A 27 -5.98 8.85 -12.27
CA PRO A 27 -6.19 7.44 -11.95
C PRO A 27 -6.24 7.21 -10.43
N PHE A 28 -7.04 6.26 -9.99
CA PHE A 28 -7.10 5.89 -8.59
C PHE A 28 -5.72 5.44 -8.08
N GLU A 29 -5.38 5.88 -6.87
CA GLU A 29 -4.11 5.58 -6.17
C GLU A 29 -2.84 6.13 -6.84
N GLU A 30 -2.97 6.96 -7.86
CA GLU A 30 -1.88 7.82 -8.30
C GLU A 30 -1.88 9.11 -7.51
N TYR A 31 -0.71 9.47 -6.98
CA TYR A 31 -0.54 10.63 -6.11
C TYR A 31 0.40 11.62 -6.73
N PHE A 32 -0.11 12.84 -6.94
CA PHE A 32 0.62 13.95 -7.57
C PHE A 32 1.27 14.80 -6.48
N PRO A 33 2.56 15.14 -6.60
CA PRO A 33 3.20 16.03 -5.65
C PRO A 33 2.70 17.46 -5.83
N ILE A 34 2.30 18.09 -4.74
CA ILE A 34 1.96 19.51 -4.69
C ILE A 34 2.95 20.18 -3.74
N THR A 35 3.61 21.23 -4.22
CA THR A 35 4.54 22.02 -3.41
C THR A 35 4.02 23.44 -3.29
N ILE A 36 3.89 23.93 -2.07
CA ILE A 36 3.57 25.32 -1.74
C ILE A 36 4.84 25.94 -1.17
N SER A 37 5.29 27.06 -1.73
CA SER A 37 6.47 27.76 -1.28
C SER A 37 6.19 29.25 -1.08
N LEU A 38 6.89 29.86 -0.13
CA LEU A 38 6.88 31.30 0.04
C LEU A 38 7.68 31.93 -1.11
N ALA A 39 7.07 32.89 -1.80
CA ALA A 39 7.73 33.69 -2.83
C ALA A 39 8.19 35.01 -2.23
N GLY A 40 9.48 35.36 -2.40
CA GLY A 40 10.07 36.62 -1.94
C GLY A 40 11.41 36.40 -1.26
N LYS A 41 12.27 37.39 -1.32
CA LYS A 41 13.61 37.35 -0.71
C LYS A 41 13.62 37.66 0.79
N GLU A 42 12.50 38.09 1.34
CA GLU A 42 12.39 38.68 2.68
C GLU A 42 12.01 37.68 3.77
N TYR A 43 11.68 36.43 3.38
CA TYR A 43 11.17 35.39 4.30
C TYR A 43 12.24 34.42 4.78
N ASN A 44 13.47 34.88 4.87
CA ASN A 44 14.58 34.07 5.37
C ASN A 44 14.52 33.99 6.90
N THR A 45 13.62 33.16 7.44
CA THR A 45 13.63 32.86 8.85
C THR A 45 14.31 31.52 9.09
N PRO A 46 15.30 31.45 10.00
CA PRO A 46 16.03 30.21 10.26
C PRO A 46 15.18 29.14 10.95
N TYR A 47 13.94 29.43 11.29
CA TYR A 47 13.08 28.58 12.10
C TYR A 47 11.82 28.07 11.38
N VAL A 48 11.57 28.48 10.14
CA VAL A 48 10.35 28.13 9.42
C VAL A 48 10.71 27.57 8.05
N SER A 49 10.12 26.45 7.71
CA SER A 49 10.21 25.91 6.36
C SER A 49 9.57 26.87 5.36
N THR A 50 10.31 27.26 4.33
CA THR A 50 9.82 28.14 3.27
C THR A 50 9.03 27.40 2.19
N SER A 51 8.95 26.08 2.28
CA SER A 51 8.17 25.24 1.40
C SER A 51 7.54 24.07 2.14
N TYR A 52 6.37 23.66 1.68
CA TYR A 52 5.66 22.51 2.16
C TYR A 52 5.22 21.67 0.96
N SER A 53 5.56 20.40 0.95
CA SER A 53 5.17 19.45 -0.10
C SER A 53 4.26 18.37 0.46
N PHE A 54 3.21 18.05 -0.26
CA PHE A 54 2.30 16.96 0.04
C PHE A 54 1.89 16.26 -1.25
N LYS A 55 1.29 15.09 -1.12
CA LYS A 55 0.75 14.35 -2.25
C LYS A 55 -0.76 14.44 -2.24
N ALA A 56 -1.36 14.72 -3.38
CA ALA A 56 -2.80 14.68 -3.58
C ALA A 56 -3.15 13.59 -4.60
N GLY A 57 -4.19 12.83 -4.30
CA GLY A 57 -4.69 11.75 -5.16
C GLY A 57 -6.04 11.24 -4.69
N ILE A 58 -6.63 10.35 -5.45
CA ILE A 58 -7.91 9.74 -5.14
C ILE A 58 -7.66 8.30 -4.72
N PRO A 59 -7.95 7.93 -3.45
CA PRO A 59 -7.83 6.55 -3.02
C PRO A 59 -8.85 5.69 -3.78
N ALA A 60 -8.45 4.46 -4.14
CA ALA A 60 -9.41 3.50 -4.68
C ALA A 60 -10.51 3.22 -3.63
N PRO A 61 -11.78 3.12 -4.07
CA PRO A 61 -12.88 2.86 -3.15
C PRO A 61 -12.83 1.41 -2.68
N TYR A 62 -12.54 1.22 -1.40
CA TYR A 62 -12.56 -0.08 -0.75
C TYR A 62 -13.60 -0.09 0.37
N LYS A 63 -14.39 -1.15 0.42
CA LYS A 63 -15.42 -1.37 1.42
C LYS A 63 -15.10 -2.58 2.28
N LYS A 64 -15.24 -2.44 3.59
CA LYS A 64 -15.13 -3.57 4.50
C LYS A 64 -16.26 -4.56 4.24
N ILE A 65 -15.89 -5.82 3.97
CA ILE A 65 -16.81 -6.92 3.71
C ILE A 65 -16.85 -7.95 4.85
N GLY A 66 -15.88 -7.91 5.76
CA GLY A 66 -15.81 -8.86 6.87
C GLY A 66 -14.49 -8.80 7.59
N THR A 67 -14.21 -9.87 8.33
CA THR A 67 -12.93 -10.11 9.01
C THR A 67 -12.39 -11.49 8.65
N ALA A 68 -11.07 -11.67 8.80
CA ALA A 68 -10.39 -12.95 8.66
C ALA A 68 -9.30 -13.10 9.71
N MET A 69 -8.88 -14.34 9.93
CA MET A 69 -7.67 -14.62 10.71
C MET A 69 -6.47 -14.56 9.80
N PHE A 70 -5.57 -13.62 10.09
CA PHE A 70 -4.27 -13.49 9.44
C PHE A 70 -3.19 -14.09 10.33
N GLN A 71 -2.31 -14.87 9.74
CA GLN A 71 -1.14 -15.43 10.41
C GLN A 71 0.02 -15.50 9.43
N ASP A 72 1.12 -14.88 9.79
CA ASP A 72 2.40 -15.00 9.09
C ASP A 72 3.36 -15.79 10.00
N ASN A 73 3.62 -17.04 9.62
CA ASN A 73 4.47 -17.94 10.42
C ASN A 73 5.96 -17.60 10.31
N ALA A 74 6.37 -16.94 9.24
CA ALA A 74 7.76 -16.56 9.04
C ALA A 74 8.19 -15.40 9.95
N LEU A 75 7.27 -14.46 10.21
CA LEU A 75 7.57 -13.25 10.97
C LEU A 75 7.08 -13.33 12.42
N PHE A 76 5.81 -13.62 12.63
CA PHE A 76 5.22 -13.52 13.98
C PHE A 76 4.70 -14.84 14.55
N GLY A 77 4.22 -15.76 13.71
CA GLY A 77 3.68 -17.05 14.15
C GLY A 77 2.41 -16.97 15.00
N VAL A 78 1.76 -15.80 15.07
CA VAL A 78 0.52 -15.58 15.83
C VAL A 78 -0.62 -15.21 14.88
N ALA A 79 -1.79 -15.80 15.12
CA ALA A 79 -2.98 -15.42 14.36
C ALA A 79 -3.66 -14.19 14.97
N CYS A 80 -4.02 -13.20 14.15
CA CYS A 80 -4.78 -12.03 14.56
C CYS A 80 -5.98 -11.80 13.64
N GLU A 81 -7.05 -11.23 14.17
CA GLU A 81 -8.20 -10.84 13.35
C GLU A 81 -7.90 -9.53 12.64
N VAL A 82 -8.16 -9.50 11.34
CA VAL A 82 -7.97 -8.34 10.47
C VAL A 82 -9.23 -8.04 9.68
N ASN A 83 -9.46 -6.79 9.34
CA ASN A 83 -10.52 -6.43 8.42
C ASN A 83 -10.14 -6.80 6.99
N ILE A 84 -11.13 -7.30 6.23
CA ILE A 84 -11.04 -7.51 4.79
C ILE A 84 -11.80 -6.40 4.10
N LEU A 85 -11.13 -5.72 3.20
CA LEU A 85 -11.69 -4.68 2.35
C LEU A 85 -11.71 -5.18 0.91
N GLN A 86 -12.83 -4.98 0.20
CA GLN A 86 -12.99 -5.31 -1.21
C GLN A 86 -13.03 -4.04 -2.05
N ASN A 87 -12.39 -4.06 -3.21
CA ASN A 87 -12.43 -2.96 -4.15
C ASN A 87 -13.82 -2.85 -4.79
N GLU A 88 -14.38 -1.64 -4.82
CA GLU A 88 -15.71 -1.36 -5.37
C GLU A 88 -15.67 -0.90 -6.84
N LEU A 89 -14.50 -0.81 -7.46
CA LEU A 89 -14.40 -0.44 -8.87
C LEU A 89 -14.88 -1.57 -9.78
N PRO A 90 -15.64 -1.27 -10.83
CA PRO A 90 -16.03 -2.25 -11.83
C PRO A 90 -14.82 -2.97 -12.43
N GLY A 91 -14.87 -4.30 -12.44
CA GLY A 91 -13.78 -5.15 -12.92
C GLY A 91 -12.65 -5.40 -11.93
N LYS A 92 -12.72 -4.80 -10.74
CA LYS A 92 -11.75 -4.97 -9.63
C LYS A 92 -12.38 -5.67 -8.40
N GLU A 93 -13.55 -6.27 -8.53
CA GLU A 93 -14.28 -6.90 -7.43
C GLU A 93 -13.53 -8.09 -6.81
N ASN A 94 -12.51 -8.61 -7.49
CA ASN A 94 -11.64 -9.66 -6.97
C ASN A 94 -10.34 -9.12 -6.33
N TYR A 95 -10.23 -7.80 -6.14
CA TYR A 95 -9.11 -7.14 -5.45
C TYR A 95 -9.47 -6.86 -4.00
N TYR A 96 -8.56 -7.19 -3.09
CA TYR A 96 -8.77 -7.13 -1.65
C TYR A 96 -7.59 -6.50 -0.93
N ARG A 97 -7.88 -5.99 0.28
CA ARG A 97 -6.89 -5.53 1.25
C ARG A 97 -7.15 -6.15 2.61
N LEU A 98 -6.09 -6.54 3.31
CA LEU A 98 -6.11 -6.78 4.75
C LEU A 98 -5.61 -5.51 5.45
N GLU A 99 -6.37 -5.03 6.43
CA GLU A 99 -6.07 -3.77 7.12
C GLU A 99 -5.14 -4.02 8.30
N ASN A 100 -4.01 -3.32 8.33
CA ASN A 100 -2.99 -3.34 9.38
C ASN A 100 -2.52 -4.74 9.85
N PRO A 101 -2.31 -5.73 8.96
CA PRO A 101 -2.07 -7.11 9.40
C PRO A 101 -0.79 -7.24 10.25
N TYR A 102 0.28 -6.55 9.89
CA TYR A 102 1.55 -6.64 10.58
C TYR A 102 1.59 -5.85 11.89
N ALA A 103 0.99 -4.66 11.93
CA ALA A 103 0.84 -3.89 13.16
C ALA A 103 0.00 -4.65 14.20
N LEU A 104 -1.08 -5.32 13.78
CA LEU A 104 -1.93 -6.13 14.65
C LEU A 104 -1.21 -7.40 15.13
N SER A 105 -0.43 -8.05 14.26
CA SER A 105 0.37 -9.23 14.62
C SER A 105 1.44 -8.89 15.65
N ALA A 106 2.21 -7.81 15.44
CA ALA A 106 3.21 -7.33 16.37
C ALA A 106 2.60 -6.98 17.72
N LYS A 107 1.49 -6.22 17.71
CA LYS A 107 0.76 -5.88 18.93
C LYS A 107 0.29 -7.13 19.69
N LYS A 108 -0.22 -8.13 19.00
CA LYS A 108 -0.70 -9.38 19.61
C LYS A 108 0.44 -10.20 20.20
N LYS A 109 1.59 -10.21 19.55
CA LYS A 109 2.80 -10.89 20.03
C LYS A 109 3.50 -10.13 21.15
N GLY A 110 3.21 -8.83 21.30
CA GLY A 110 3.89 -7.95 22.26
C GLY A 110 5.28 -7.49 21.77
N GLU A 111 5.50 -7.50 20.46
CA GLU A 111 6.73 -7.04 19.84
C GLU A 111 6.60 -5.62 19.31
N GLN A 112 7.72 -4.89 19.33
CA GLN A 112 7.83 -3.59 18.70
C GLN A 112 8.39 -3.77 17.29
N LEU A 113 7.77 -3.09 16.32
CA LEU A 113 8.28 -3.02 14.96
C LEU A 113 9.45 -2.02 14.88
N ALA A 114 10.44 -2.35 14.06
CA ALA A 114 11.59 -1.49 13.82
C ALA A 114 11.24 -0.31 12.88
N TYR A 115 10.26 -0.51 12.01
CA TYR A 115 9.78 0.47 11.03
C TYR A 115 8.26 0.56 11.06
N GLU A 116 7.70 1.65 10.51
CA GLU A 116 6.26 1.79 10.30
C GLU A 116 5.81 0.81 9.20
N PRO A 117 4.90 -0.13 9.48
CA PRO A 117 4.41 -1.06 8.46
C PRO A 117 3.41 -0.37 7.55
N ASP A 118 3.28 -0.88 6.32
CA ASP A 118 2.21 -0.44 5.45
C ASP A 118 0.83 -0.79 6.04
N PRO A 119 -0.16 0.09 5.88
CA PRO A 119 -1.48 -0.12 6.46
C PRO A 119 -2.27 -1.23 5.77
N TYR A 120 -1.85 -1.66 4.58
CA TYR A 120 -2.58 -2.66 3.81
C TYR A 120 -1.65 -3.70 3.21
N LEU A 121 -2.02 -4.97 3.36
CA LEU A 121 -1.52 -6.07 2.54
C LEU A 121 -2.52 -6.30 1.41
N GLN A 122 -2.09 -6.15 0.16
CA GLN A 122 -2.96 -6.10 -1.01
C GLN A 122 -2.80 -7.34 -1.88
N PHE A 123 -3.92 -7.92 -2.29
CA PHE A 123 -3.93 -9.10 -3.16
C PHE A 123 -5.19 -9.12 -4.04
N PHE A 124 -5.14 -9.91 -5.09
CA PHE A 124 -6.34 -10.30 -5.81
C PHE A 124 -6.50 -11.80 -5.86
N ILE A 125 -7.73 -12.25 -6.07
CA ILE A 125 -8.05 -13.65 -6.30
C ILE A 125 -8.12 -13.87 -7.79
N ALA A 126 -7.29 -14.77 -8.32
CA ALA A 126 -7.17 -15.03 -9.74
C ALA A 126 -8.44 -15.65 -10.31
N LYS A 127 -8.81 -15.22 -11.50
CA LYS A 127 -9.83 -15.85 -12.34
C LYS A 127 -9.16 -16.88 -13.26
N LYS A 128 -9.93 -17.83 -13.74
CA LYS A 128 -9.42 -18.83 -14.72
C LYS A 128 -8.88 -18.12 -15.95
N GLY A 129 -7.62 -18.36 -16.26
CA GLY A 129 -6.96 -17.79 -17.45
C GLY A 129 -6.22 -16.47 -17.22
N ASP A 130 -6.22 -15.93 -15.99
CA ASP A 130 -5.37 -14.82 -15.66
C ASP A 130 -3.89 -15.20 -15.84
N VAL A 131 -3.08 -14.25 -16.30
CA VAL A 131 -1.65 -14.45 -16.56
C VAL A 131 -0.84 -13.38 -15.84
N ILE A 132 0.23 -13.78 -15.16
CA ILE A 132 1.22 -12.89 -14.59
C ILE A 132 2.62 -13.37 -14.99
N ASN A 133 3.43 -12.48 -15.54
CA ASN A 133 4.79 -12.80 -15.98
C ASN A 133 4.86 -14.08 -16.82
N ASP A 134 3.99 -14.20 -17.83
CA ASP A 134 3.86 -15.35 -18.72
C ASP A 134 3.41 -16.68 -18.05
N GLN A 135 3.08 -16.62 -16.76
CA GLN A 135 2.52 -17.77 -16.05
C GLN A 135 1.00 -17.69 -15.97
N THR A 136 0.33 -18.74 -16.43
CA THR A 136 -1.12 -18.88 -16.27
C THR A 136 -1.45 -19.26 -14.84
N LEU A 137 -2.28 -18.45 -14.20
CA LEU A 137 -2.72 -18.68 -12.83
C LEU A 137 -3.84 -19.72 -12.78
N SER A 138 -3.89 -20.47 -11.71
CA SER A 138 -5.04 -21.31 -11.39
C SER A 138 -6.18 -20.44 -10.87
N LYS A 139 -7.40 -20.90 -11.08
CA LYS A 139 -8.57 -20.25 -10.49
C LYS A 139 -8.43 -20.25 -8.95
N ASP A 140 -8.77 -19.14 -8.35
CA ASP A 140 -8.74 -18.90 -6.90
C ASP A 140 -7.32 -18.80 -6.28
N ASP A 141 -6.25 -18.77 -7.09
CA ASP A 141 -4.94 -18.37 -6.60
C ASP A 141 -5.00 -16.98 -6.00
N LEU A 142 -4.32 -16.78 -4.87
CA LEU A 142 -4.22 -15.50 -4.22
C LEU A 142 -2.89 -14.85 -4.60
N VAL A 143 -2.95 -13.67 -5.20
CA VAL A 143 -1.79 -12.99 -5.79
C VAL A 143 -1.59 -11.63 -5.14
N PHE A 144 -0.43 -11.43 -4.51
CA PHE A 144 -0.02 -10.11 -4.00
C PHE A 144 0.39 -9.23 -5.18
N PHE A 145 -0.23 -8.07 -5.31
CA PHE A 145 -0.02 -7.18 -6.46
C PHE A 145 0.70 -5.87 -6.12
N SER A 146 1.01 -5.64 -4.85
CA SER A 146 1.82 -4.51 -4.43
C SER A 146 2.80 -4.92 -3.34
N GLN A 147 3.93 -4.21 -3.28
CA GLN A 147 4.87 -4.35 -2.19
C GLN A 147 4.22 -3.91 -0.87
N CYS A 148 4.48 -4.64 0.21
CA CYS A 148 4.00 -4.34 1.55
C CYS A 148 5.17 -4.37 2.53
N ASN A 149 5.46 -3.23 3.15
CA ASN A 149 6.40 -3.13 4.24
C ASN A 149 5.80 -3.77 5.50
N THR A 150 6.48 -4.77 6.05
CA THR A 150 6.02 -5.48 7.24
C THR A 150 6.39 -4.78 8.56
N GLY A 151 7.28 -3.79 8.51
CA GLY A 151 7.84 -3.12 9.68
C GLY A 151 8.90 -3.93 10.45
N VAL A 152 9.19 -5.17 10.03
CA VAL A 152 10.14 -6.06 10.71
C VAL A 152 11.54 -5.86 10.13
N ASP A 153 12.56 -5.78 11.01
CA ASP A 153 13.96 -5.93 10.63
C ASP A 153 14.41 -7.36 10.99
N MET A 154 14.77 -8.13 9.99
CA MET A 154 15.35 -9.49 10.17
C MET A 154 16.87 -9.46 10.44
N GLY A 155 17.41 -8.34 10.88
CA GLY A 155 18.85 -8.18 11.16
C GLY A 155 19.68 -7.80 9.94
N LEU A 156 19.04 -7.37 8.87
CA LEU A 156 19.70 -6.95 7.62
C LEU A 156 19.82 -5.42 7.50
N GLY A 157 19.41 -4.67 8.52
CA GLY A 157 19.50 -3.21 8.55
C GLY A 157 18.44 -2.51 7.69
N GLY A 158 17.33 -3.18 7.40
CA GLY A 158 16.22 -2.63 6.62
C GLY A 158 14.91 -3.37 6.89
N ALA A 159 13.80 -2.76 6.45
CA ALA A 159 12.49 -3.38 6.57
C ALA A 159 12.36 -4.61 5.66
N THR A 160 11.68 -5.63 6.17
CA THR A 160 11.28 -6.80 5.38
C THR A 160 10.00 -6.48 4.61
N TYR A 161 9.92 -6.93 3.36
CA TYR A 161 8.80 -6.66 2.47
C TYR A 161 8.15 -7.94 1.97
N ILE A 162 6.81 -7.92 1.87
CA ILE A 162 6.08 -8.80 0.95
C ILE A 162 6.03 -8.07 -0.38
N ASP A 163 6.49 -8.71 -1.42
CA ASP A 163 6.72 -8.02 -2.69
C ASP A 163 5.78 -8.51 -3.80
N HIS A 164 5.65 -7.75 -4.88
CA HIS A 164 4.85 -8.08 -6.05
C HIS A 164 5.61 -9.01 -7.03
N PRO A 165 4.94 -9.93 -7.72
CA PRO A 165 5.60 -10.78 -8.73
C PRO A 165 6.39 -10.00 -9.80
N SER A 166 5.94 -8.78 -10.15
CA SER A 166 6.65 -7.94 -11.13
C SER A 166 8.01 -7.42 -10.64
N ALA A 167 8.31 -7.45 -9.35
CA ALA A 167 9.63 -7.11 -8.85
C ALA A 167 10.72 -8.08 -9.36
N LEU A 168 10.32 -9.25 -9.83
CA LEU A 168 11.22 -10.21 -10.51
C LEU A 168 11.82 -9.67 -11.80
N THR A 169 11.17 -8.70 -12.46
CA THR A 169 11.67 -8.09 -13.70
C THR A 169 12.84 -7.15 -13.50
N LEU A 170 13.18 -6.79 -12.26
CA LEU A 170 14.32 -5.92 -11.93
C LEU A 170 15.66 -6.67 -11.89
N GLY A 171 15.82 -7.75 -12.65
CA GLY A 171 17.10 -8.44 -12.87
C GLY A 171 17.50 -9.43 -11.78
N GLN A 172 16.63 -9.78 -10.86
CA GLN A 172 16.86 -10.84 -9.87
C GLN A 172 16.27 -12.15 -10.36
N THR A 173 16.98 -12.81 -11.26
CA THR A 173 16.46 -13.95 -12.04
C THR A 173 16.37 -15.27 -11.28
N GLU A 174 16.86 -15.40 -10.05
CA GLU A 174 16.96 -16.73 -9.39
C GLU A 174 16.68 -16.75 -7.88
N ASN A 175 15.99 -15.77 -7.33
CA ASN A 175 15.60 -15.86 -5.92
C ASN A 175 14.31 -16.66 -5.77
N THR A 176 14.43 -17.96 -5.46
CA THR A 176 13.32 -18.91 -5.32
C THR A 176 12.23 -18.43 -4.34
N TRP A 177 12.60 -17.67 -3.32
CA TRP A 177 11.64 -17.07 -2.38
C TRP A 177 10.77 -15.97 -2.99
N LEU A 178 11.16 -15.39 -4.13
CA LEU A 178 10.34 -14.44 -4.89
C LEU A 178 9.23 -15.11 -5.69
N TYR A 179 9.30 -16.40 -5.96
CA TYR A 179 8.26 -17.14 -6.67
C TYR A 179 7.03 -17.44 -5.80
N ASN A 180 7.13 -17.28 -4.50
CA ASN A 180 6.10 -17.65 -3.54
C ASN A 180 5.08 -16.54 -3.26
N LYS A 181 4.79 -15.70 -4.26
CA LYS A 181 3.83 -14.59 -4.14
C LYS A 181 2.42 -14.99 -4.57
N VAL A 182 2.28 -16.20 -5.06
CA VAL A 182 1.01 -16.80 -5.40
C VAL A 182 0.71 -17.89 -4.38
N LEU A 183 -0.34 -17.71 -3.61
CA LEU A 183 -0.85 -18.74 -2.72
C LEU A 183 -1.86 -19.57 -3.47
N HIS A 184 -1.51 -20.81 -3.78
CA HIS A 184 -2.42 -21.77 -4.40
C HIS A 184 -3.45 -22.28 -3.39
N ARG A 185 -4.68 -22.48 -3.83
CA ARG A 185 -5.67 -23.20 -3.03
C ARG A 185 -5.50 -24.71 -3.18
N ASN A 186 -5.50 -25.36 -2.03
CA ASN A 186 -5.61 -26.81 -1.97
C ASN A 186 -7.05 -27.25 -2.30
N GLU A 187 -7.22 -28.55 -2.57
CA GLU A 187 -8.54 -29.13 -2.86
C GLU A 187 -9.56 -28.95 -1.72
N ASP A 188 -9.09 -28.87 -0.48
CA ASP A 188 -9.90 -28.64 0.71
C ASP A 188 -10.27 -27.15 0.91
N GLY A 189 -9.84 -26.25 0.01
CA GLY A 189 -10.08 -24.82 0.06
C GLY A 189 -9.11 -24.05 0.98
N SER A 190 -8.20 -24.72 1.66
CA SER A 190 -7.12 -24.06 2.40
C SER A 190 -6.11 -23.43 1.43
N LEU A 191 -5.35 -22.44 1.91
CA LEU A 191 -4.23 -21.89 1.14
C LEU A 191 -3.00 -22.76 1.38
N ALA A 192 -2.29 -23.07 0.31
CA ALA A 192 -0.98 -23.68 0.42
C ALA A 192 -0.05 -22.74 1.18
N ALA A 193 0.71 -23.27 2.12
CA ALA A 193 1.72 -22.48 2.79
C ALA A 193 2.75 -21.98 1.76
N LEU A 194 3.17 -20.73 1.90
CA LEU A 194 4.37 -20.24 1.24
C LEU A 194 5.52 -21.13 1.69
N GLN A 195 6.14 -21.88 0.79
CA GLN A 195 7.33 -22.67 1.07
C GLN A 195 8.58 -21.85 0.85
#